data_bc03fdfa85cabbf057885093ab7a83d8
#
_entry.id   bc03fdfa85cabbf057885093ab7a83d8
#
_cell.length_a   1.000
_cell.length_b   1.000
_cell.length_c   1.000
_cell.angle_alpha   90.00
_cell.angle_beta   90.00
_cell.angle_gamma   90.00
#
_symmetry.space_group_name_H-M   'P 1'
#
loop_
_entity.id
_entity.type
_entity.pdbx_description
1 polymer ?
#
loop_
_entity_poly.entity_id
_entity_poly.type
_entity_poly.pdbx_seq_one_letter_code
_entity_poly.pdbx_strand_id
1 'polypeptide(L)'
;MRTLLAATVLSLAAATALAQEPAPRMADGHPDLSGVWWPGRDLPVPPVRPSAAPRPAGPSPIPPHREKFDDFYNDVAKTRARTLGDKDDPTLRCQSVAFGTINVSAYNTGLVAQIIQSPKFVVILSETNPTFRIIPTDGRAHRDEQPPSSRGDAVGRWDGDTLVVDTTNFSDRNWMHAEGDVSFHSDALHIVERYHRIDKDTMEVEATVEDPKVLTKPWVVPKQTLKLAPFDQIMALDCTGVESAALMDAASKTNYGKKK
;
A
#
# COMPACT_ATOMS: atom_id res chain seq x y z
N MET A 1 -19.44 -2.11 77.06
CA MET A 1 -19.34 -2.74 75.73
C MET A 1 -19.64 -1.69 74.69
N ARG A 2 -18.62 -1.21 73.96
CA ARG A 2 -18.76 -0.22 72.87
C ARG A 2 -18.39 -0.93 71.59
N THR A 3 -19.38 -1.18 70.74
CA THR A 3 -19.24 -1.80 69.43
C THR A 3 -18.84 -0.70 68.41
N LEU A 4 -17.65 -0.81 67.87
CA LEU A 4 -17.16 0.02 66.71
C LEU A 4 -17.67 -0.64 65.44
N LEU A 5 -18.53 0.06 64.72
CA LEU A 5 -18.86 -0.26 63.29
C LEU A 5 -17.76 0.32 62.41
N ALA A 6 -17.01 -0.54 61.70
CA ALA A 6 -16.10 -0.16 60.64
C ALA A 6 -16.90 -0.07 59.34
N ALA A 7 -17.01 1.12 58.78
CA ALA A 7 -17.58 1.34 57.44
C ALA A 7 -16.49 1.17 56.41
N THR A 8 -16.58 0.11 55.60
CA THR A 8 -15.69 -0.12 54.47
C THR A 8 -16.20 0.69 53.27
N VAL A 9 -15.48 1.73 52.89
CA VAL A 9 -15.75 2.52 51.68
C VAL A 9 -15.14 1.76 50.47
N LEU A 10 -15.99 1.19 49.63
CA LEU A 10 -15.61 0.54 48.40
C LEU A 10 -15.47 1.62 47.33
N SER A 11 -14.23 2.01 46.98
CA SER A 11 -13.94 2.95 45.88
C SER A 11 -14.07 2.24 44.55
N LEU A 12 -15.14 2.49 43.81
CA LEU A 12 -15.31 2.05 42.43
C LEU A 12 -14.46 2.96 41.55
N ALA A 13 -13.29 2.50 41.13
CA ALA A 13 -12.50 3.14 40.09
C ALA A 13 -13.16 2.84 38.73
N ALA A 14 -13.94 3.78 38.21
CA ALA A 14 -14.43 3.73 36.86
C ALA A 14 -13.24 3.94 35.92
N ALA A 15 -12.78 2.86 35.27
CA ALA A 15 -11.87 2.96 34.13
C ALA A 15 -12.66 3.62 32.97
N THR A 16 -12.42 4.89 32.73
CA THR A 16 -12.87 5.56 31.49
C THR A 16 -12.09 4.94 30.34
N ALA A 17 -12.68 3.97 29.65
CA ALA A 17 -12.22 3.59 28.31
C ALA A 17 -12.28 4.87 27.46
N LEU A 18 -11.13 5.35 26.99
CA LEU A 18 -11.07 6.42 26.01
C LEU A 18 -11.80 5.92 24.77
N ALA A 19 -13.05 6.35 24.59
CA ALA A 19 -13.83 6.04 23.42
C ALA A 19 -13.09 6.63 22.21
N GLN A 20 -12.79 5.78 21.25
CA GLN A 20 -12.15 6.17 20.00
C GLN A 20 -13.07 7.16 19.27
N GLU A 21 -12.56 8.32 18.86
CA GLU A 21 -13.38 9.31 18.15
C GLU A 21 -13.85 8.72 16.80
N PRO A 22 -15.15 8.82 16.48
CA PRO A 22 -15.67 8.25 15.25
C PRO A 22 -15.05 8.90 14.01
N ALA A 23 -15.07 8.20 12.89
CA ALA A 23 -14.62 8.72 11.61
C ALA A 23 -15.42 9.98 11.24
N PRO A 24 -14.77 11.09 10.85
CA PRO A 24 -15.45 12.28 10.35
C PRO A 24 -16.23 11.93 9.08
N ARG A 25 -17.27 12.74 8.78
CA ARG A 25 -18.10 12.51 7.60
C ARG A 25 -18.16 13.72 6.68
N MET A 26 -18.26 13.45 5.40
CA MET A 26 -18.58 14.43 4.37
C MET A 26 -20.05 14.86 4.46
N ALA A 27 -20.39 15.95 3.77
CA ALA A 27 -21.77 16.47 3.77
C ALA A 27 -22.81 15.50 3.18
N ASP A 28 -22.38 14.57 2.33
CA ASP A 28 -23.24 13.50 1.75
C ASP A 28 -23.40 12.29 2.69
N GLY A 29 -22.81 12.32 3.88
CA GLY A 29 -22.92 11.30 4.91
C GLY A 29 -21.87 10.18 4.82
N HIS A 30 -21.11 10.07 3.74
CA HIS A 30 -20.02 9.09 3.65
C HIS A 30 -18.82 9.47 4.55
N PRO A 31 -18.02 8.51 5.02
CA PRO A 31 -16.80 8.83 5.75
C PRO A 31 -15.89 9.77 4.94
N ASP A 32 -15.32 10.75 5.59
CA ASP A 32 -14.28 11.59 5.01
C ASP A 32 -12.94 10.84 5.04
N LEU A 33 -12.46 10.44 3.88
CA LEU A 33 -11.18 9.76 3.72
C LEU A 33 -10.01 10.74 3.55
N SER A 34 -10.27 12.05 3.50
CA SER A 34 -9.23 13.07 3.28
C SER A 34 -8.18 13.04 4.36
N GLY A 35 -6.93 13.34 3.97
CA GLY A 35 -5.79 13.41 4.86
C GLY A 35 -4.56 12.71 4.29
N VAL A 36 -3.48 12.78 5.04
CA VAL A 36 -2.26 12.03 4.73
C VAL A 36 -2.25 10.74 5.53
N TRP A 37 -2.08 9.63 4.85
CA TRP A 37 -2.15 8.29 5.45
C TRP A 37 -0.81 7.58 5.32
N TRP A 38 -0.35 6.95 6.40
CA TRP A 38 0.92 6.26 6.50
C TRP A 38 0.83 5.03 7.42
N PRO A 39 1.82 4.14 7.43
CA PRO A 39 1.79 2.94 8.28
C PRO A 39 1.95 3.22 9.80
N GLY A 40 2.02 4.50 10.21
CA GLY A 40 2.13 4.88 11.62
C GLY A 40 3.51 4.66 12.23
N ARG A 41 4.52 4.38 11.43
CA ARG A 41 5.91 4.21 11.86
C ARG A 41 6.87 4.61 10.74
N ASP A 42 7.96 5.24 11.12
CA ASP A 42 9.06 5.49 10.20
C ASP A 42 9.73 4.17 9.79
N LEU A 43 10.32 4.16 8.61
CA LEU A 43 11.27 3.12 8.27
C LEU A 43 12.35 3.09 9.36
N PRO A 44 12.69 1.91 9.90
CA PRO A 44 13.80 1.84 10.82
C PRO A 44 15.06 2.28 10.08
N VAL A 45 15.44 3.55 10.25
CA VAL A 45 16.76 4.01 9.83
C VAL A 45 17.76 3.27 10.74
N PRO A 46 18.53 2.34 10.21
CA PRO A 46 19.56 1.70 11.03
C PRO A 46 20.44 2.83 11.57
N PRO A 47 20.74 2.85 12.86
CA PRO A 47 21.65 3.87 13.39
C PRO A 47 22.91 3.84 12.54
N VAL A 48 23.33 5.00 12.04
CA VAL A 48 24.61 5.16 11.33
C VAL A 48 25.68 4.75 12.31
N ARG A 49 26.11 3.48 12.24
CA ARG A 49 27.21 3.00 13.05
C ARG A 49 28.49 3.55 12.44
N PRO A 50 29.40 4.12 13.25
CA PRO A 50 30.75 4.33 12.79
C PRO A 50 31.29 2.98 12.29
N SER A 51 31.90 3.00 11.13
CA SER A 51 32.35 1.86 10.32
C SER A 51 33.42 0.98 10.99
N ALA A 52 33.21 0.34 12.13
CA ALA A 52 34.28 -0.42 12.80
C ALA A 52 33.85 -1.66 13.60
N ALA A 53 32.62 -2.12 13.55
CA ALA A 53 32.28 -3.38 14.21
C ALA A 53 31.65 -4.39 13.22
N PRO A 54 32.26 -5.60 13.05
CA PRO A 54 31.60 -6.67 12.31
C PRO A 54 30.22 -6.96 12.96
N ARG A 55 29.18 -7.05 12.15
CA ARG A 55 27.87 -7.48 12.59
C ARG A 55 27.98 -8.87 13.20
N PRO A 56 27.48 -9.13 14.42
CA PRO A 56 27.40 -10.50 14.91
C PRO A 56 26.57 -11.31 13.90
N ALA A 57 27.13 -12.38 13.39
CA ALA A 57 26.44 -13.32 12.52
C ALA A 57 25.46 -14.16 13.36
N GLY A 58 24.33 -13.53 13.74
CA GLY A 58 23.16 -14.24 14.24
C GLY A 58 22.15 -14.35 13.11
N PRO A 59 21.41 -15.45 12.99
CA PRO A 59 20.33 -15.52 12.03
C PRO A 59 19.35 -14.37 12.35
N SER A 60 19.22 -13.42 11.42
CA SER A 60 18.12 -12.47 11.46
C SER A 60 16.84 -13.30 11.44
N PRO A 61 15.89 -13.11 12.35
CA PRO A 61 14.62 -13.83 12.28
C PRO A 61 14.05 -13.56 10.88
N ILE A 62 14.00 -14.60 10.05
CA ILE A 62 13.36 -14.54 8.74
C ILE A 62 11.88 -14.24 9.06
N PRO A 63 11.34 -13.09 8.67
CA PRO A 63 9.93 -12.84 8.89
C PRO A 63 9.14 -13.95 8.20
N PRO A 64 7.99 -14.37 8.75
CA PRO A 64 7.18 -15.41 8.14
C PRO A 64 6.91 -15.01 6.69
N HIS A 65 7.08 -15.98 5.77
CA HIS A 65 6.82 -15.77 4.36
C HIS A 65 5.40 -15.24 4.18
N ARG A 66 5.27 -14.06 3.60
CA ARG A 66 3.98 -13.51 3.20
C ARG A 66 3.79 -13.80 1.73
N GLU A 67 2.63 -14.34 1.39
CA GLU A 67 2.26 -14.60 0.01
C GLU A 67 2.32 -13.31 -0.80
N LYS A 68 3.04 -13.35 -1.92
CA LYS A 68 3.24 -12.26 -2.85
C LYS A 68 2.52 -12.55 -4.15
N PHE A 69 2.41 -11.54 -4.99
CA PHE A 69 1.80 -11.67 -6.31
C PHE A 69 2.45 -12.78 -7.17
N ASP A 70 3.76 -12.82 -7.21
CA ASP A 70 4.53 -13.78 -8.01
C ASP A 70 4.49 -15.23 -7.49
N ASP A 71 4.14 -15.44 -6.22
CA ASP A 71 3.91 -16.79 -5.67
C ASP A 71 2.75 -17.52 -6.38
N PHE A 72 1.81 -16.75 -6.94
CA PHE A 72 0.64 -17.26 -7.64
C PHE A 72 0.83 -17.41 -9.16
N TYR A 73 1.99 -17.09 -9.70
CA TYR A 73 2.25 -17.25 -11.12
C TYR A 73 1.95 -18.66 -11.62
N ASN A 74 1.30 -18.75 -12.76
CA ASN A 74 1.19 -20.01 -13.51
C ASN A 74 2.56 -20.41 -14.12
N ASP A 75 2.66 -21.60 -14.69
CA ASP A 75 3.95 -22.13 -15.17
C ASP A 75 4.56 -21.29 -16.30
N VAL A 76 3.74 -20.68 -17.15
CA VAL A 76 4.20 -19.78 -18.22
C VAL A 76 4.80 -18.51 -17.62
N ALA A 77 4.10 -17.91 -16.68
CA ALA A 77 4.58 -16.72 -15.99
C ALA A 77 5.84 -17.00 -15.17
N LYS A 78 5.91 -18.14 -14.46
CA LYS A 78 7.13 -18.57 -13.76
C LYS A 78 8.32 -18.73 -14.71
N THR A 79 8.08 -19.27 -15.90
CA THR A 79 9.15 -19.43 -16.90
C THR A 79 9.64 -18.07 -17.38
N ARG A 80 8.74 -17.13 -17.67
CA ARG A 80 9.09 -15.76 -18.02
C ARG A 80 9.82 -15.06 -16.86
N ALA A 81 9.34 -15.17 -15.63
CA ALA A 81 9.95 -14.53 -14.46
C ALA A 81 11.43 -14.92 -14.28
N ARG A 82 11.81 -16.17 -14.61
CA ARG A 82 13.21 -16.62 -14.53
C ARG A 82 14.14 -15.93 -15.54
N THR A 83 13.61 -15.31 -16.58
CA THR A 83 14.39 -14.57 -17.58
C THR A 83 14.57 -13.09 -17.21
N LEU A 84 13.82 -12.61 -16.23
CA LEU A 84 13.83 -11.23 -15.76
C LEU A 84 14.67 -11.09 -14.49
N GLY A 85 15.13 -9.89 -14.22
CA GLY A 85 15.91 -9.56 -13.03
C GLY A 85 15.80 -8.07 -12.70
N ASP A 86 16.54 -7.61 -11.71
CA ASP A 86 16.48 -6.24 -11.19
C ASP A 86 16.66 -5.18 -12.29
N LYS A 87 17.52 -5.46 -13.29
CA LYS A 87 17.74 -4.57 -14.45
C LYS A 87 16.49 -4.36 -15.30
N ASP A 88 15.51 -5.27 -15.22
CA ASP A 88 14.29 -5.25 -16.01
C ASP A 88 13.15 -4.54 -15.27
N ASP A 89 13.36 -4.17 -13.99
CA ASP A 89 12.37 -3.47 -13.17
C ASP A 89 12.06 -2.09 -13.78
N PRO A 90 10.79 -1.85 -14.19
CA PRO A 90 10.40 -0.58 -14.79
C PRO A 90 10.54 0.62 -13.86
N THR A 91 10.52 0.42 -12.54
CA THR A 91 10.68 1.50 -11.57
C THR A 91 12.06 2.16 -11.64
N LEU A 92 13.09 1.42 -12.08
CA LEU A 92 14.42 1.97 -12.36
C LEU A 92 14.41 3.02 -13.50
N ARG A 93 13.31 3.09 -14.26
CA ARG A 93 13.07 4.08 -15.33
C ARG A 93 11.95 5.05 -14.97
N CYS A 94 11.72 5.25 -13.68
CA CYS A 94 10.67 6.13 -13.16
C CYS A 94 9.25 5.75 -13.60
N GLN A 95 9.02 4.50 -13.98
CA GLN A 95 7.66 4.02 -14.24
C GLN A 95 6.95 3.70 -12.93
N SER A 96 5.71 4.16 -12.80
CA SER A 96 4.91 3.83 -11.63
C SER A 96 4.52 2.36 -11.63
N VAL A 97 4.48 1.76 -10.46
CA VAL A 97 3.92 0.41 -10.27
C VAL A 97 2.41 0.41 -10.52
N ALA A 98 1.85 -0.74 -10.89
CA ALA A 98 0.41 -0.88 -11.12
C ALA A 98 -0.37 -0.75 -9.81
N PHE A 99 0.18 -1.30 -8.74
CA PHE A 99 -0.44 -1.35 -7.44
C PHE A 99 0.30 -0.47 -6.42
N GLY A 100 -0.41 0.09 -5.44
CA GLY A 100 0.26 0.77 -4.34
C GLY A 100 0.25 2.28 -4.43
N THR A 101 -0.93 2.87 -4.57
CA THR A 101 -1.11 4.30 -4.27
C THR A 101 -1.23 4.55 -2.79
N ILE A 102 -1.76 3.61 -2.02
CA ILE A 102 -1.69 3.59 -0.57
C ILE A 102 -1.15 2.22 -0.20
N ASN A 103 0.10 2.19 0.12
CA ASN A 103 0.86 1.17 0.82
C ASN A 103 0.23 -0.23 0.91
N VAL A 104 0.05 -0.86 -0.22
CA VAL A 104 -0.22 -2.29 -0.24
C VAL A 104 1.07 -3.03 -0.60
N SER A 105 2.15 -2.64 0.07
CA SER A 105 3.37 -3.41 0.11
C SER A 105 3.14 -4.59 1.04
N ALA A 106 3.44 -5.79 0.60
CA ALA A 106 3.46 -6.97 1.47
C ALA A 106 4.40 -6.80 2.68
N TYR A 107 5.25 -5.80 2.64
CA TYR A 107 6.24 -5.49 3.68
C TYR A 107 5.85 -4.35 4.60
N ASN A 108 4.73 -3.66 4.35
CA ASN A 108 4.29 -2.52 5.18
C ASN A 108 5.41 -1.49 5.36
N THR A 109 6.12 -1.17 4.29
CA THR A 109 7.24 -0.24 4.28
C THR A 109 6.82 1.09 3.70
N GLY A 110 6.61 2.05 4.57
CA GLY A 110 6.88 3.47 4.38
C GLY A 110 6.21 4.24 3.24
N LEU A 111 5.22 3.70 2.55
CA LEU A 111 4.53 4.49 1.54
C LEU A 111 3.56 5.46 2.22
N VAL A 112 3.66 6.71 1.86
CA VAL A 112 2.79 7.79 2.32
C VAL A 112 1.93 8.22 1.14
N ALA A 113 0.64 8.38 1.39
CA ALA A 113 -0.29 8.87 0.38
C ALA A 113 -1.22 9.93 0.96
N GLN A 114 -1.58 10.89 0.14
CA GLN A 114 -2.58 11.90 0.46
C GLN A 114 -3.87 11.63 -0.28
N ILE A 115 -4.97 11.57 0.44
CA ILE A 115 -6.32 11.49 -0.12
C ILE A 115 -6.95 12.87 -0.11
N ILE A 116 -7.55 13.25 -1.24
CA ILE A 116 -8.40 14.42 -1.38
C ILE A 116 -9.76 13.92 -1.85
N GLN A 117 -10.79 14.10 -1.04
CA GLN A 117 -12.14 13.64 -1.34
C GLN A 117 -13.07 14.80 -1.71
N SER A 118 -13.88 14.56 -2.71
CA SER A 118 -14.99 15.41 -3.09
C SER A 118 -16.27 14.55 -3.24
N PRO A 119 -17.45 15.13 -3.36
CA PRO A 119 -18.70 14.36 -3.56
C PRO A 119 -18.73 13.49 -4.82
N LYS A 120 -17.88 13.76 -5.81
CA LYS A 120 -17.91 13.09 -7.13
C LYS A 120 -16.68 12.30 -7.45
N PHE A 121 -15.61 12.47 -6.70
CA PHE A 121 -14.36 11.75 -6.94
C PHE A 121 -13.46 11.77 -5.70
N VAL A 122 -12.60 10.79 -5.63
CA VAL A 122 -11.49 10.70 -4.70
C VAL A 122 -10.20 10.77 -5.49
N VAL A 123 -9.26 11.62 -5.06
CA VAL A 123 -7.90 11.69 -5.61
C VAL A 123 -6.95 11.10 -4.59
N ILE A 124 -6.10 10.18 -5.04
CA ILE A 124 -5.03 9.61 -4.23
C ILE A 124 -3.71 10.05 -4.84
N LEU A 125 -2.91 10.77 -4.07
CA LEU A 125 -1.55 11.21 -4.40
C LEU A 125 -0.57 10.30 -3.68
N SER A 126 0.45 9.80 -4.37
CA SER A 126 1.51 8.97 -3.80
C SER A 126 2.81 9.76 -3.75
N GLU A 127 3.50 9.71 -2.61
CA GLU A 127 4.81 10.31 -2.45
C GLU A 127 5.90 9.52 -3.19
N THR A 128 5.87 8.21 -3.03
CA THR A 128 6.82 7.31 -3.70
C THR A 128 6.39 7.05 -5.14
N ASN A 129 7.29 7.22 -6.10
CA ASN A 129 6.96 7.22 -7.53
C ASN A 129 5.83 8.21 -7.82
N PRO A 130 6.10 9.53 -7.81
CA PRO A 130 5.10 10.58 -7.77
C PRO A 130 4.04 10.35 -8.83
N THR A 131 2.86 9.98 -8.38
CA THR A 131 1.74 9.63 -9.24
C THR A 131 0.43 9.94 -8.53
N PHE A 132 -0.62 10.01 -9.31
CA PHE A 132 -1.95 10.21 -8.76
C PHE A 132 -2.96 9.27 -9.42
N ARG A 133 -4.06 9.04 -8.73
CA ARG A 133 -5.26 8.38 -9.25
C ARG A 133 -6.46 9.27 -9.00
N ILE A 134 -7.26 9.48 -10.03
CA ILE A 134 -8.58 10.12 -9.91
C ILE A 134 -9.61 9.00 -10.01
N ILE A 135 -10.40 8.83 -8.97
CA ILE A 135 -11.38 7.77 -8.82
C ILE A 135 -12.76 8.42 -8.81
N PRO A 136 -13.51 8.44 -9.92
CA PRO A 136 -14.89 8.91 -9.93
C PRO A 136 -15.76 8.07 -9.00
N THR A 137 -16.61 8.73 -8.21
CA THR A 137 -17.56 8.10 -7.27
C THR A 137 -19.02 8.46 -7.57
N ASP A 138 -19.28 8.91 -8.79
CA ASP A 138 -20.57 9.38 -9.27
C ASP A 138 -21.42 8.29 -9.94
N GLY A 139 -21.00 7.02 -9.83
CA GLY A 139 -21.74 5.87 -10.36
C GLY A 139 -21.48 5.56 -11.83
N ARG A 140 -20.52 6.24 -12.47
CA ARG A 140 -20.14 5.93 -13.86
C ARG A 140 -19.49 4.56 -13.99
N ALA A 141 -19.61 3.96 -15.18
CA ALA A 141 -18.86 2.77 -15.56
C ALA A 141 -17.41 3.12 -15.96
N HIS A 142 -16.59 2.08 -16.12
CA HIS A 142 -15.28 2.21 -16.78
C HIS A 142 -15.42 2.79 -18.18
N ARG A 143 -14.34 3.44 -18.65
CA ARG A 143 -14.31 4.08 -19.97
C ARG A 143 -13.86 3.07 -21.04
N ASP A 144 -14.74 2.79 -21.98
CA ASP A 144 -14.53 1.75 -23.02
C ASP A 144 -13.40 2.10 -24.01
N GLU A 145 -13.18 3.39 -24.30
CA GLU A 145 -12.24 3.84 -25.34
C GLU A 145 -10.93 4.43 -24.81
N GLN A 146 -10.64 4.24 -23.52
CA GLN A 146 -9.41 4.78 -22.96
C GLN A 146 -8.21 3.88 -23.28
N PRO A 147 -7.08 4.42 -23.77
CA PRO A 147 -5.86 3.65 -23.90
C PRO A 147 -5.39 3.06 -22.55
N PRO A 148 -4.87 1.83 -22.54
CA PRO A 148 -4.32 1.23 -21.34
C PRO A 148 -3.24 2.10 -20.70
N SER A 149 -3.23 2.16 -19.38
CA SER A 149 -2.26 2.95 -18.62
C SER A 149 -1.57 2.12 -17.54
N SER A 150 -0.44 2.60 -17.03
CA SER A 150 0.24 1.94 -15.90
C SER A 150 -0.56 1.94 -14.60
N ARG A 151 -1.59 2.78 -14.50
CA ARG A 151 -2.46 2.92 -13.31
C ARG A 151 -3.89 2.44 -13.56
N GLY A 152 -4.17 1.93 -14.76
CA GLY A 152 -5.50 1.47 -15.14
C GLY A 152 -6.54 2.59 -15.25
N ASP A 153 -7.79 2.19 -15.37
CA ASP A 153 -8.99 3.02 -15.26
C ASP A 153 -9.74 2.62 -14.00
N ALA A 154 -9.87 3.55 -13.06
CA ALA A 154 -10.46 3.31 -11.75
C ALA A 154 -11.84 3.96 -11.65
N VAL A 155 -12.80 3.22 -11.09
CA VAL A 155 -14.12 3.74 -10.67
C VAL A 155 -14.38 3.35 -9.23
N GLY A 156 -15.06 4.23 -8.48
CA GLY A 156 -15.36 4.04 -7.07
C GLY A 156 -16.85 3.96 -6.82
N ARG A 157 -17.26 3.15 -5.86
CA ARG A 157 -18.60 3.12 -5.32
C ARG A 157 -18.58 2.98 -3.81
N TRP A 158 -19.56 3.53 -3.14
CA TRP A 158 -19.73 3.34 -1.72
C TRP A 158 -20.55 2.07 -1.43
N ASP A 159 -20.06 1.26 -0.50
CA ASP A 159 -20.69 0.09 0.07
C ASP A 159 -20.80 0.33 1.58
N GLY A 160 -21.90 0.97 2.01
CA GLY A 160 -22.01 1.52 3.35
C GLY A 160 -20.92 2.57 3.61
N ASP A 161 -20.11 2.35 4.63
CA ASP A 161 -18.99 3.20 5.03
C ASP A 161 -17.65 2.83 4.35
N THR A 162 -17.68 1.96 3.36
CA THR A 162 -16.48 1.51 2.64
C THR A 162 -16.48 2.02 1.22
N LEU A 163 -15.41 2.72 0.82
CA LEU A 163 -15.15 3.01 -0.58
C LEU A 163 -14.57 1.77 -1.25
N VAL A 164 -15.27 1.23 -2.25
CA VAL A 164 -14.81 0.14 -3.10
C VAL A 164 -14.33 0.73 -4.41
N VAL A 165 -13.08 0.49 -4.74
CA VAL A 165 -12.43 0.96 -5.97
C VAL A 165 -12.17 -0.23 -6.86
N ASP A 166 -12.73 -0.20 -8.05
CA ASP A 166 -12.55 -1.18 -9.10
C ASP A 166 -11.61 -0.59 -10.16
N THR A 167 -10.56 -1.32 -10.56
CA THR A 167 -9.56 -0.83 -11.51
C THR A 167 -9.23 -1.89 -12.54
N THR A 168 -9.40 -1.54 -13.80
CA THR A 168 -9.12 -2.35 -14.99
C THR A 168 -8.27 -1.58 -15.99
N ASN A 169 -8.12 -2.09 -17.21
CA ASN A 169 -7.45 -1.41 -18.33
C ASN A 169 -6.00 -1.01 -18.04
N PHE A 170 -5.26 -1.92 -17.42
CA PHE A 170 -3.83 -1.75 -17.18
C PHE A 170 -3.01 -2.02 -18.46
N SER A 171 -1.92 -1.28 -18.63
CA SER A 171 -0.88 -1.65 -19.59
C SER A 171 0.04 -2.68 -18.94
N ASP A 172 0.59 -3.61 -19.73
CA ASP A 172 1.53 -4.64 -19.27
C ASP A 172 3.00 -4.17 -19.20
N ARG A 173 3.25 -2.85 -19.24
CA ARG A 173 4.59 -2.26 -19.33
C ARG A 173 5.25 -1.96 -17.98
N ASN A 174 4.53 -2.13 -16.89
CA ASN A 174 5.03 -1.93 -15.53
C ASN A 174 4.84 -3.20 -14.69
N TRP A 175 5.32 -3.16 -13.47
CA TRP A 175 5.17 -4.25 -12.52
C TRP A 175 4.18 -3.89 -11.43
N MET A 176 3.74 -4.91 -10.67
CA MET A 176 2.79 -4.74 -9.57
C MET A 176 3.36 -3.89 -8.44
N HIS A 177 4.62 -4.14 -8.07
CA HIS A 177 5.29 -3.49 -6.95
C HIS A 177 6.79 -3.34 -7.21
N ALA A 178 7.46 -2.49 -6.43
CA ALA A 178 8.88 -2.16 -6.53
C ALA A 178 9.67 -2.75 -5.34
N GLU A 179 9.56 -4.05 -5.09
CA GLU A 179 10.14 -4.69 -3.89
C GLU A 179 11.37 -5.55 -4.18
N GLY A 180 11.98 -5.39 -5.36
CA GLY A 180 13.17 -6.14 -5.78
C GLY A 180 12.87 -7.57 -6.21
N ASP A 181 11.61 -7.91 -6.42
CA ASP A 181 11.18 -9.19 -6.99
C ASP A 181 10.48 -8.94 -8.33
N VAL A 182 10.54 -9.93 -9.22
CA VAL A 182 9.83 -9.86 -10.50
C VAL A 182 8.33 -9.95 -10.25
N SER A 183 7.60 -8.90 -10.60
CA SER A 183 6.15 -8.81 -10.36
C SER A 183 5.38 -8.29 -11.58
N PHE A 184 5.78 -8.74 -12.78
CA PHE A 184 5.06 -8.36 -14.00
C PHE A 184 3.63 -8.91 -14.01
N HIS A 185 2.75 -8.21 -14.66
CA HIS A 185 1.35 -8.58 -14.87
C HIS A 185 1.01 -8.51 -16.37
N SER A 186 -0.22 -8.86 -16.72
CA SER A 186 -0.74 -8.71 -18.07
C SER A 186 -1.71 -7.53 -18.19
N ASP A 187 -2.21 -7.32 -19.38
CA ASP A 187 -3.31 -6.39 -19.69
C ASP A 187 -4.68 -6.86 -19.13
N ALA A 188 -4.75 -8.10 -18.63
CA ALA A 188 -5.94 -8.62 -17.97
C ALA A 188 -5.94 -8.37 -16.45
N LEU A 189 -5.00 -7.58 -15.95
CA LEU A 189 -4.95 -7.21 -14.55
C LEU A 189 -6.22 -6.49 -14.12
N HIS A 190 -6.79 -6.96 -13.00
CA HIS A 190 -7.95 -6.36 -12.35
C HIS A 190 -7.66 -6.25 -10.85
N ILE A 191 -7.93 -5.09 -10.27
CA ILE A 191 -7.69 -4.81 -8.86
C ILE A 191 -8.95 -4.23 -8.24
N VAL A 192 -9.41 -4.84 -7.15
CA VAL A 192 -10.48 -4.31 -6.31
C VAL A 192 -9.89 -3.94 -4.95
N GLU A 193 -9.98 -2.66 -4.59
CA GLU A 193 -9.51 -2.13 -3.31
C GLU A 193 -10.70 -1.69 -2.46
N ARG A 194 -10.60 -1.83 -1.15
CA ARG A 194 -11.62 -1.44 -0.19
C ARG A 194 -10.98 -0.56 0.89
N TYR A 195 -11.45 0.67 1.01
CA TYR A 195 -10.97 1.67 1.97
C TYR A 195 -12.04 1.88 3.03
N HIS A 196 -11.74 1.55 4.26
CA HIS A 196 -12.64 1.72 5.40
C HIS A 196 -11.99 2.54 6.51
N ARG A 197 -12.46 3.76 6.73
CA ARG A 197 -12.01 4.60 7.84
C ARG A 197 -12.76 4.18 9.11
N ILE A 198 -12.05 3.51 10.04
CA ILE A 198 -12.62 2.94 11.25
C ILE A 198 -12.96 4.03 12.27
N ASP A 199 -12.05 4.99 12.42
CA ASP A 199 -12.13 6.09 13.38
C ASP A 199 -11.44 7.33 12.81
N LYS A 200 -11.31 8.37 13.65
CA LYS A 200 -10.68 9.64 13.25
C LYS A 200 -9.28 9.45 12.65
N ASP A 201 -8.48 8.54 13.21
CA ASP A 201 -7.05 8.43 12.91
C ASP A 201 -6.65 7.08 12.28
N THR A 202 -7.63 6.21 11.97
CA THR A 202 -7.34 4.85 11.50
C THR A 202 -8.15 4.50 10.25
N MET A 203 -7.47 3.98 9.26
CA MET A 203 -8.08 3.43 8.04
C MET A 203 -7.55 2.01 7.78
N GLU A 204 -8.44 1.11 7.42
CA GLU A 204 -8.09 -0.21 6.87
C GLU A 204 -8.20 -0.19 5.35
N VAL A 205 -7.25 -0.87 4.71
CA VAL A 205 -7.25 -1.09 3.26
C VAL A 205 -7.10 -2.57 2.99
N GLU A 206 -8.00 -3.09 2.19
CA GLU A 206 -7.98 -4.46 1.67
C GLU A 206 -7.91 -4.41 0.15
N ALA A 207 -7.29 -5.41 -0.47
CA ALA A 207 -7.29 -5.52 -1.92
C ALA A 207 -7.32 -6.97 -2.38
N THR A 208 -7.95 -7.18 -3.53
CA THR A 208 -7.91 -8.42 -4.28
C THR A 208 -7.38 -8.13 -5.67
N VAL A 209 -6.41 -8.91 -6.11
CA VAL A 209 -5.74 -8.76 -7.39
C VAL A 209 -5.98 -10.01 -8.22
N GLU A 210 -6.50 -9.83 -9.41
CA GLU A 210 -6.78 -10.90 -10.37
C GLU A 210 -6.02 -10.64 -11.67
N ASP A 211 -5.42 -11.66 -12.22
CA ASP A 211 -4.83 -11.64 -13.56
C ASP A 211 -4.87 -13.05 -14.15
N PRO A 212 -5.95 -13.42 -14.83
CA PRO A 212 -6.15 -14.79 -15.30
C PRO A 212 -5.14 -15.24 -16.36
N LYS A 213 -4.36 -14.33 -16.95
CA LYS A 213 -3.31 -14.68 -17.91
C LYS A 213 -2.01 -15.09 -17.23
N VAL A 214 -1.75 -14.61 -16.02
CA VAL A 214 -0.48 -14.89 -15.33
C VAL A 214 -0.63 -15.56 -13.96
N LEU A 215 -1.78 -15.43 -13.29
CA LEU A 215 -2.03 -16.03 -11.98
C LEU A 215 -2.85 -17.31 -12.08
N THR A 216 -2.62 -18.22 -11.15
CA THR A 216 -3.41 -19.46 -10.97
C THR A 216 -4.68 -19.24 -10.16
N LYS A 217 -4.72 -18.19 -9.33
CA LYS A 217 -5.84 -17.77 -8.48
C LYS A 217 -5.68 -16.31 -8.10
N PRO A 218 -6.76 -15.64 -7.63
CA PRO A 218 -6.65 -14.28 -7.09
C PRO A 218 -5.65 -14.19 -5.94
N TRP A 219 -4.90 -13.10 -5.89
CA TRP A 219 -4.08 -12.74 -4.73
C TRP A 219 -4.88 -11.84 -3.81
N VAL A 220 -5.22 -12.34 -2.63
CA VAL A 220 -5.82 -11.54 -1.57
C VAL A 220 -4.68 -10.89 -0.78
N VAL A 221 -4.54 -9.60 -0.93
CA VAL A 221 -3.47 -8.85 -0.28
C VAL A 221 -3.74 -8.77 1.22
N PRO A 222 -2.73 -9.01 2.08
CA PRO A 222 -2.89 -8.85 3.51
C PRO A 222 -3.42 -7.46 3.88
N LYS A 223 -4.48 -7.41 4.69
CA LYS A 223 -5.09 -6.16 5.17
C LYS A 223 -4.04 -5.21 5.74
N GLN A 224 -4.09 -3.96 5.35
CA GLN A 224 -3.25 -2.89 5.85
C GLN A 224 -4.04 -2.00 6.80
N THR A 225 -3.41 -1.62 7.90
CA THR A 225 -3.93 -0.59 8.80
C THR A 225 -3.05 0.64 8.69
N LEU A 226 -3.65 1.74 8.31
CA LEU A 226 -3.00 3.03 8.15
C LEU A 226 -3.41 3.97 9.29
N LYS A 227 -2.53 4.90 9.61
CA LYS A 227 -2.77 5.98 10.55
C LYS A 227 -2.81 7.30 9.83
N LEU A 228 -3.62 8.22 10.34
CA LEU A 228 -3.56 9.61 9.91
C LEU A 228 -2.20 10.18 10.33
N ALA A 229 -1.50 10.78 9.37
CA ALA A 229 -0.17 11.31 9.63
C ALA A 229 -0.23 12.59 10.50
N PRO A 230 0.81 12.88 11.29
CA PRO A 230 0.91 14.11 12.07
C PRO A 230 1.29 15.33 11.22
N PHE A 231 1.29 15.20 9.89
CA PHE A 231 1.57 16.24 8.90
C PHE A 231 0.45 16.24 7.85
N ASP A 232 0.25 17.37 7.20
CA ASP A 232 -0.91 17.66 6.35
C ASP A 232 -0.62 17.58 4.85
N GLN A 233 0.64 17.34 4.48
CA GLN A 233 1.07 17.32 3.09
C GLN A 233 2.16 16.27 2.87
N ILE A 234 2.08 15.56 1.72
CA ILE A 234 3.15 14.71 1.24
C ILE A 234 4.24 15.54 0.56
N MET A 235 5.46 14.98 0.49
CA MET A 235 6.54 15.57 -0.27
C MET A 235 6.46 15.17 -1.74
N ALA A 236 6.88 16.07 -2.64
CA ALA A 236 7.13 15.71 -4.03
C ALA A 236 8.54 15.11 -4.13
N LEU A 237 8.62 13.81 -4.38
CA LEU A 237 9.88 13.12 -4.63
C LEU A 237 10.07 12.97 -6.13
N ASP A 238 11.08 13.62 -6.68
CA ASP A 238 11.39 13.54 -8.10
C ASP A 238 12.21 12.27 -8.39
N CYS A 239 11.78 11.52 -9.39
CA CYS A 239 12.61 10.47 -9.98
C CYS A 239 13.43 11.08 -11.11
N THR A 240 14.71 11.33 -10.89
CA THR A 240 15.56 11.95 -11.90
C THR A 240 16.21 10.90 -12.79
N GLY A 241 16.38 11.23 -14.08
CA GLY A 241 17.04 10.32 -15.02
C GLY A 241 18.50 9.99 -14.65
N VAL A 242 19.16 10.87 -13.89
CA VAL A 242 20.55 10.67 -13.42
C VAL A 242 20.59 9.61 -12.32
N GLU A 243 19.69 9.68 -11.35
CA GLU A 243 19.58 8.67 -10.29
C GLU A 243 19.18 7.32 -10.86
N SER A 244 18.22 7.31 -11.77
CA SER A 244 17.81 6.09 -12.48
C SER A 244 18.95 5.48 -13.28
N ALA A 245 19.79 6.26 -13.94
CA ALA A 245 20.94 5.77 -14.67
C ALA A 245 21.97 5.07 -13.76
N ALA A 246 22.24 5.64 -12.57
CA ALA A 246 23.12 5.03 -11.58
C ALA A 246 22.54 3.73 -11.03
N LEU A 247 21.24 3.68 -10.76
CA LEU A 247 20.55 2.46 -10.32
C LEU A 247 20.57 1.39 -11.40
N MET A 248 20.34 1.76 -12.66
CA MET A 248 20.41 0.86 -13.82
C MET A 248 21.80 0.26 -13.98
N ASP A 249 22.86 1.05 -13.83
CA ASP A 249 24.24 0.57 -13.90
C ASP A 249 24.54 -0.39 -12.72
N ALA A 250 24.10 -0.06 -11.52
CA ALA A 250 24.24 -0.94 -10.34
C ALA A 250 23.45 -2.25 -10.53
N ALA A 251 22.20 -2.19 -10.96
CA ALA A 251 21.35 -3.35 -11.20
C ALA A 251 21.89 -4.25 -12.32
N SER A 252 22.55 -3.68 -13.34
CA SER A 252 23.17 -4.45 -14.41
C SER A 252 24.39 -5.26 -13.94
N LYS A 253 25.07 -4.81 -12.89
CA LYS A 253 26.28 -5.44 -12.32
C LYS A 253 25.97 -6.43 -11.19
N THR A 254 24.82 -6.29 -10.56
CA THR A 254 24.47 -7.04 -9.35
C THR A 254 23.12 -7.74 -9.52
N ASN A 255 23.08 -9.07 -9.43
CA ASN A 255 21.83 -9.82 -9.37
C ASN A 255 21.38 -9.90 -7.90
N TYR A 256 20.65 -8.91 -7.43
CA TYR A 256 20.17 -8.85 -6.05
C TYR A 256 19.22 -10.00 -5.65
N GLY A 257 18.55 -10.63 -6.61
CA GLY A 257 17.59 -11.70 -6.36
C GLY A 257 18.09 -13.12 -6.55
N LYS A 258 19.29 -13.35 -7.06
CA LYS A 258 19.83 -14.71 -7.20
C LYS A 258 20.55 -15.13 -5.93
N LYS A 259 19.84 -15.78 -5.03
CA LYS A 259 20.48 -16.65 -4.02
C LYS A 259 21.25 -17.74 -4.77
N LYS A 260 22.58 -17.75 -4.61
CA LYS A 260 23.43 -18.88 -5.01
C LYS A 260 23.08 -20.11 -4.21
#